data_d960fd5c0f03029f068f39ada31ca1a9
#
_entry.id   d960fd5c0f03029f068f39ada31ca1a9
#
_cell.length_a   1.000
_cell.length_b   1.000
_cell.length_c   1.000
_cell.angle_alpha   90.00
_cell.angle_beta   90.00
_cell.angle_gamma   90.00
#
_symmetry.space_group_name_H-M   'P 1'
#
loop_
_entity.id
_entity.type
_entity.pdbx_description
1 polymer ?
#
loop_
_entity_poly.entity_id
_entity_poly.type
_entity_poly.pdbx_seq_one_letter_code
_entity_poly.pdbx_strand_id
1 'polypeptide(L)'
;MLRATSKLWTAAVMGCVATLILGALFLARSFALGAISDWIQCILLLSGALSLIPNAIRSRGRVRVFWALLATGMAFWFSYQAMWTYYEVWLRRDVPDLCAGDLVLFLHIVPMMAALALRPHAKQGDYSPRVRRLDFALMMFWWMYLYIFAVMAWQYVVANVTAYDNDLNLLYLIEKLAFLSALLVAWIKSKGRWKILYANLFGASLVYAVSSYLANWALSREGYYSGSLYDIFLAVSMAWITGIGLWLPGDEPQPDARSTSPSHGIWLARLGMIAVFSLPLFAAWALLEPGIPPRIRSFRLMLTLGAALVMGIMVFARQRLLDHELRRLLKQSRESFANLKRLQAQITESEKLASIGQLVGGAAHELNNPIAAMLGYSDLLMNTSLNPDQQELAEKIGQHVRRTSSLVASLLSFAKQGPAAMAPVYLRTVLRTAVKLSEPTCQALKIEVDIELPAELPAVLADSSQLLQVCVQILNNALHAADQFGCRRLTLAARHKEGIATIDLFDADHRPDPSAILTPMAENNTSPQPLSGMGLNACQGILQQHRGKLSWQQGQETGLIIRIELPIIPTAPGRSPAAGIPVTWQTQPFV
;
A
#
# COMPACT_ATOMS: atom_id res chain seq x y z
N MET A 1 -30.56 -24.66 3.74
CA MET A 1 -31.68 -23.75 3.41
C MET A 1 -31.51 -23.04 2.05
N LEU A 2 -30.44 -22.32 1.77
CA LEU A 2 -30.24 -21.55 0.53
C LEU A 2 -30.34 -22.35 -0.77
N ARG A 3 -29.80 -23.57 -0.83
CA ARG A 3 -29.90 -24.45 -2.03
C ARG A 3 -31.33 -24.97 -2.28
N ALA A 4 -32.12 -25.16 -1.24
CA ALA A 4 -33.52 -25.60 -1.38
C ALA A 4 -34.40 -24.45 -1.93
N THR A 5 -34.19 -23.22 -1.43
CA THR A 5 -34.89 -22.03 -1.95
C THR A 5 -34.54 -21.74 -3.41
N SER A 6 -33.28 -21.88 -3.82
CA SER A 6 -32.86 -21.69 -5.22
C SER A 6 -33.50 -22.74 -6.15
N LYS A 7 -33.60 -24.00 -5.73
CA LYS A 7 -34.27 -25.05 -6.52
C LYS A 7 -35.77 -24.77 -6.70
N LEU A 8 -36.46 -24.36 -5.62
CA LEU A 8 -37.87 -24.03 -5.65
C LEU A 8 -38.12 -22.82 -6.59
N TRP A 9 -37.27 -21.80 -6.48
CA TRP A 9 -37.36 -20.61 -7.33
C TRP A 9 -37.13 -20.97 -8.81
N THR A 10 -36.10 -21.77 -9.10
CA THR A 10 -35.85 -22.27 -10.48
C THR A 10 -37.06 -23.06 -11.01
N ALA A 11 -37.64 -23.93 -10.21
CA ALA A 11 -38.83 -24.70 -10.61
C ALA A 11 -40.02 -23.78 -10.92
N ALA A 12 -40.25 -22.72 -10.12
CA ALA A 12 -41.29 -21.74 -10.37
C ALA A 12 -41.07 -20.97 -11.69
N VAL A 13 -39.84 -20.52 -11.94
CA VAL A 13 -39.44 -19.85 -13.20
C VAL A 13 -39.65 -20.76 -14.41
N MET A 14 -39.21 -22.01 -14.30
CA MET A 14 -39.45 -23.03 -15.37
C MET A 14 -40.93 -23.31 -15.57
N GLY A 15 -41.71 -23.34 -14.50
CA GLY A 15 -43.16 -23.44 -14.57
C GLY A 15 -43.81 -22.29 -15.33
N CYS A 16 -43.40 -21.05 -15.11
CA CYS A 16 -43.84 -19.88 -15.87
C CYS A 16 -43.54 -20.02 -17.37
N VAL A 17 -42.29 -20.40 -17.71
CA VAL A 17 -41.92 -20.62 -19.13
C VAL A 17 -42.73 -21.74 -19.76
N ALA A 18 -42.92 -22.87 -19.05
CA ALA A 18 -43.74 -24.00 -19.53
C ALA A 18 -45.20 -23.58 -19.76
N THR A 19 -45.79 -22.77 -18.87
CA THR A 19 -47.16 -22.21 -19.00
C THR A 19 -47.27 -21.34 -20.24
N LEU A 20 -46.26 -20.49 -20.51
CA LEU A 20 -46.25 -19.66 -21.72
C LEU A 20 -46.14 -20.49 -22.98
N ILE A 21 -45.28 -21.51 -23.01
CA ILE A 21 -45.14 -22.43 -24.15
C ILE A 21 -46.46 -23.16 -24.44
N LEU A 22 -47.08 -23.72 -23.40
CA LEU A 22 -48.36 -24.44 -23.55
C LEU A 22 -49.46 -23.48 -24.00
N GLY A 23 -49.51 -22.26 -23.45
CA GLY A 23 -50.44 -21.24 -23.87
C GLY A 23 -50.27 -20.85 -25.34
N ALA A 24 -49.05 -20.59 -25.79
CA ALA A 24 -48.77 -20.18 -27.17
C ALA A 24 -49.04 -21.32 -28.20
N LEU A 25 -48.90 -22.59 -27.80
CA LEU A 25 -49.12 -23.75 -28.70
C LEU A 25 -50.57 -24.23 -28.77
N PHE A 26 -51.30 -24.15 -27.64
CA PHE A 26 -52.63 -24.79 -27.55
C PHE A 26 -53.81 -23.82 -27.43
N LEU A 27 -53.55 -22.54 -27.07
CA LEU A 27 -54.64 -21.55 -26.96
C LEU A 27 -54.70 -20.69 -28.21
N ALA A 28 -55.94 -20.43 -28.65
CA ALA A 28 -56.19 -19.47 -29.73
C ALA A 28 -55.84 -18.02 -29.25
N ARG A 29 -55.53 -17.15 -30.22
CA ARG A 29 -55.30 -15.71 -29.96
C ARG A 29 -56.49 -15.15 -29.20
N SER A 30 -56.24 -14.68 -28.00
CA SER A 30 -57.25 -14.11 -27.08
C SER A 30 -56.64 -13.12 -26.13
N PHE A 31 -57.46 -12.21 -25.60
CA PHE A 31 -57.05 -11.31 -24.53
C PHE A 31 -56.45 -12.04 -23.32
N ALA A 32 -57.01 -13.19 -22.93
CA ALA A 32 -56.54 -13.98 -21.81
C ALA A 32 -55.12 -14.50 -22.05
N LEU A 33 -54.78 -14.95 -23.27
CA LEU A 33 -53.44 -15.40 -23.62
C LEU A 33 -52.43 -14.25 -23.56
N GLY A 34 -52.76 -13.07 -24.10
CA GLY A 34 -51.92 -11.88 -24.01
C GLY A 34 -51.68 -11.48 -22.55
N ALA A 35 -52.75 -11.38 -21.75
CA ALA A 35 -52.61 -11.03 -20.34
C ALA A 35 -51.76 -12.02 -19.55
N ILE A 36 -51.89 -13.33 -19.81
CA ILE A 36 -51.04 -14.37 -19.16
C ILE A 36 -49.56 -14.17 -19.57
N SER A 37 -49.31 -13.92 -20.88
CA SER A 37 -47.95 -13.67 -21.38
C SER A 37 -47.31 -12.47 -20.68
N ASP A 38 -48.00 -11.35 -20.61
CA ASP A 38 -47.50 -10.11 -20.02
C ASP A 38 -47.21 -10.25 -18.54
N TRP A 39 -48.13 -10.87 -17.78
CA TRP A 39 -47.88 -11.14 -16.36
C TRP A 39 -46.70 -12.09 -16.16
N ILE A 40 -46.54 -13.13 -16.98
CA ILE A 40 -45.39 -14.05 -16.88
C ILE A 40 -44.09 -13.30 -17.17
N GLN A 41 -44.03 -12.45 -18.18
CA GLN A 41 -42.85 -11.64 -18.49
C GLN A 41 -42.51 -10.69 -17.34
N CYS A 42 -43.50 -10.02 -16.74
CA CYS A 42 -43.30 -9.22 -15.53
C CYS A 42 -42.71 -10.03 -14.37
N ILE A 43 -43.26 -11.22 -14.09
CA ILE A 43 -42.76 -12.12 -13.03
C ILE A 43 -41.32 -12.56 -13.31
N LEU A 44 -41.00 -12.92 -14.56
CA LEU A 44 -39.65 -13.35 -14.93
C LEU A 44 -38.62 -12.22 -14.81
N LEU A 45 -38.97 -10.99 -15.24
CA LEU A 45 -38.08 -9.83 -15.13
C LEU A 45 -37.86 -9.40 -13.67
N LEU A 46 -38.93 -9.38 -12.88
CA LEU A 46 -38.83 -9.11 -11.44
C LEU A 46 -37.99 -10.19 -10.75
N SER A 47 -38.22 -11.45 -11.09
CA SER A 47 -37.44 -12.60 -10.60
C SER A 47 -35.95 -12.45 -10.97
N GLY A 48 -35.66 -12.03 -12.21
CA GLY A 48 -34.31 -11.74 -12.66
C GLY A 48 -33.63 -10.65 -11.81
N ALA A 49 -34.30 -9.53 -11.63
CA ALA A 49 -33.79 -8.42 -10.81
C ALA A 49 -33.52 -8.87 -9.35
N LEU A 50 -34.51 -9.53 -8.74
CA LEU A 50 -34.41 -9.99 -7.33
C LEU A 50 -33.35 -11.08 -7.15
N SER A 51 -33.11 -11.96 -8.13
CA SER A 51 -32.09 -13.00 -8.05
C SER A 51 -30.65 -12.48 -8.00
N LEU A 52 -30.43 -11.28 -8.57
CA LEU A 52 -29.11 -10.63 -8.60
C LEU A 52 -28.78 -9.86 -7.32
N ILE A 53 -29.79 -9.40 -6.56
CA ILE A 53 -29.61 -8.61 -5.32
C ILE A 53 -28.80 -9.33 -4.24
N PRO A 54 -29.05 -10.63 -3.92
CA PRO A 54 -28.25 -11.33 -2.92
C PRO A 54 -26.76 -11.39 -3.27
N ASN A 55 -26.43 -11.48 -4.56
CA ASN A 55 -25.04 -11.46 -5.01
C ASN A 55 -24.42 -10.06 -4.82
N ALA A 56 -25.17 -8.99 -5.04
CA ALA A 56 -24.72 -7.64 -4.74
C ALA A 56 -24.49 -7.41 -3.25
N ILE A 57 -25.38 -7.92 -2.37
CA ILE A 57 -25.26 -7.76 -0.91
C ILE A 57 -24.05 -8.53 -0.35
N ARG A 58 -23.83 -9.76 -0.82
CA ARG A 58 -22.75 -10.64 -0.34
C ARG A 58 -21.38 -10.23 -0.85
N SER A 59 -21.32 -9.57 -2.01
CA SER A 59 -20.07 -9.15 -2.64
C SER A 59 -19.55 -7.84 -2.07
N ARG A 60 -18.25 -7.56 -2.28
CA ARG A 60 -17.58 -6.32 -1.88
C ARG A 60 -17.00 -5.57 -3.09
N GLY A 61 -16.72 -4.31 -2.92
CA GLY A 61 -16.03 -3.49 -3.91
C GLY A 61 -16.69 -3.51 -5.29
N ARG A 62 -15.91 -3.78 -6.34
CA ARG A 62 -16.38 -3.77 -7.74
C ARG A 62 -17.37 -4.87 -8.07
N VAL A 63 -17.25 -6.02 -7.43
CA VAL A 63 -18.17 -7.15 -7.62
C VAL A 63 -19.57 -6.78 -7.13
N ARG A 64 -19.69 -6.08 -6.00
CA ARG A 64 -20.97 -5.53 -5.52
C ARG A 64 -21.61 -4.61 -6.55
N VAL A 65 -20.83 -3.67 -7.08
CA VAL A 65 -21.33 -2.69 -8.06
C VAL A 65 -21.73 -3.38 -9.37
N PHE A 66 -20.98 -4.39 -9.81
CA PHE A 66 -21.31 -5.20 -10.98
C PHE A 66 -22.71 -5.84 -10.87
N TRP A 67 -22.95 -6.56 -9.77
CA TRP A 67 -24.26 -7.21 -9.55
C TRP A 67 -25.39 -6.20 -9.36
N ALA A 68 -25.13 -5.08 -8.67
CA ALA A 68 -26.10 -4.02 -8.49
C ALA A 68 -26.50 -3.38 -9.82
N LEU A 69 -25.54 -3.12 -10.72
CA LEU A 69 -25.80 -2.55 -12.03
C LEU A 69 -26.58 -3.53 -12.93
N LEU A 70 -26.28 -4.83 -12.89
CA LEU A 70 -27.08 -5.83 -13.58
C LEU A 70 -28.53 -5.86 -13.07
N ALA A 71 -28.72 -5.82 -11.74
CA ALA A 71 -30.04 -5.76 -11.13
C ALA A 71 -30.80 -4.48 -11.52
N THR A 72 -30.11 -3.34 -11.60
CA THR A 72 -30.70 -2.06 -12.05
C THR A 72 -31.15 -2.14 -13.51
N GLY A 73 -30.36 -2.74 -14.40
CA GLY A 73 -30.77 -2.96 -15.80
C GLY A 73 -32.03 -3.82 -15.90
N MET A 74 -32.08 -4.92 -15.14
CA MET A 74 -33.28 -5.78 -15.08
C MET A 74 -34.49 -5.03 -14.49
N ALA A 75 -34.29 -4.15 -13.51
CA ALA A 75 -35.37 -3.32 -12.94
C ALA A 75 -35.93 -2.31 -13.95
N PHE A 76 -35.07 -1.70 -14.78
CA PHE A 76 -35.55 -0.84 -15.88
C PHE A 76 -36.35 -1.63 -16.90
N TRP A 77 -35.89 -2.81 -17.29
CA TRP A 77 -36.63 -3.67 -18.20
C TRP A 77 -37.98 -4.09 -17.60
N PHE A 78 -38.00 -4.49 -16.31
CA PHE A 78 -39.23 -4.75 -15.58
C PHE A 78 -40.20 -3.53 -15.61
N SER A 79 -39.70 -2.32 -15.39
CA SER A 79 -40.50 -1.11 -15.36
C SER A 79 -41.17 -0.85 -16.72
N TYR A 80 -40.46 -1.08 -17.82
CA TYR A 80 -41.01 -1.02 -19.16
C TYR A 80 -42.12 -2.06 -19.39
N GLN A 81 -41.86 -3.32 -19.03
CA GLN A 81 -42.83 -4.40 -19.18
C GLN A 81 -44.08 -4.17 -18.32
N ALA A 82 -43.90 -3.65 -17.11
CA ALA A 82 -45.02 -3.31 -16.24
C ALA A 82 -45.90 -2.20 -16.85
N MET A 83 -45.25 -1.22 -17.50
CA MET A 83 -46.00 -0.18 -18.26
C MET A 83 -46.71 -0.79 -19.45
N TRP A 84 -46.09 -1.66 -20.25
CA TRP A 84 -46.71 -2.37 -21.37
C TRP A 84 -47.94 -3.16 -20.91
N THR A 85 -47.77 -3.98 -19.84
CA THR A 85 -48.86 -4.75 -19.21
C THR A 85 -49.99 -3.86 -18.69
N TYR A 86 -49.67 -2.66 -18.17
CA TYR A 86 -50.66 -1.70 -17.73
C TYR A 86 -51.56 -1.22 -18.90
N TYR A 87 -50.99 -0.92 -20.06
CA TYR A 87 -51.76 -0.51 -21.23
C TYR A 87 -52.59 -1.68 -21.78
N GLU A 88 -52.00 -2.83 -22.05
CA GLU A 88 -52.68 -3.96 -22.70
C GLU A 88 -53.70 -4.63 -21.79
N VAL A 89 -53.34 -4.93 -20.53
CA VAL A 89 -54.15 -5.75 -19.63
C VAL A 89 -55.11 -4.89 -18.81
N TRP A 90 -54.66 -3.77 -18.26
CA TRP A 90 -55.46 -2.96 -17.35
C TRP A 90 -56.34 -1.96 -18.12
N LEU A 91 -55.74 -1.18 -19.02
CA LEU A 91 -56.48 -0.20 -19.83
C LEU A 91 -57.18 -0.82 -21.05
N ARG A 92 -56.79 -2.03 -21.44
CA ARG A 92 -57.27 -2.72 -22.68
C ARG A 92 -57.14 -1.85 -23.92
N ARG A 93 -55.99 -1.23 -24.06
CA ARG A 93 -55.65 -0.33 -25.18
C ARG A 93 -54.27 -0.71 -25.68
N ASP A 94 -54.05 -0.50 -26.97
CA ASP A 94 -52.70 -0.62 -27.54
C ASP A 94 -51.75 0.38 -26.91
N VAL A 95 -50.49 0.01 -26.77
CA VAL A 95 -49.45 0.93 -26.29
C VAL A 95 -49.30 2.05 -27.33
N PRO A 96 -49.20 3.32 -26.90
CA PRO A 96 -49.02 4.42 -27.86
C PRO A 96 -47.77 4.24 -28.71
N ASP A 97 -47.87 4.48 -30.04
CA ASP A 97 -46.72 4.37 -30.96
C ASP A 97 -45.54 5.25 -30.54
N LEU A 98 -45.83 6.44 -30.03
CA LEU A 98 -44.82 7.36 -29.49
C LEU A 98 -44.78 7.26 -27.95
N CYS A 99 -44.14 6.21 -27.43
CA CYS A 99 -44.15 5.90 -26.01
C CYS A 99 -42.90 6.43 -25.28
N ALA A 100 -43.10 7.16 -24.18
CA ALA A 100 -42.00 7.57 -23.30
C ALA A 100 -41.33 6.38 -22.60
N GLY A 101 -42.01 5.22 -22.53
CA GLY A 101 -41.46 3.98 -21.98
C GLY A 101 -40.26 3.43 -22.76
N ASP A 102 -40.21 3.72 -24.06
CA ASP A 102 -39.07 3.27 -24.89
C ASP A 102 -37.74 3.85 -24.43
N LEU A 103 -37.74 5.03 -23.81
CA LEU A 103 -36.56 5.55 -23.14
C LEU A 103 -36.10 4.64 -21.98
N VAL A 104 -37.06 4.14 -21.19
CA VAL A 104 -36.77 3.24 -20.07
C VAL A 104 -36.22 1.91 -20.59
N LEU A 105 -36.80 1.39 -21.67
CA LEU A 105 -36.33 0.19 -22.35
C LEU A 105 -34.93 0.41 -22.93
N PHE A 106 -34.69 1.55 -23.60
CA PHE A 106 -33.36 1.89 -24.10
C PHE A 106 -32.34 1.95 -22.97
N LEU A 107 -32.68 2.57 -21.85
CA LEU A 107 -31.78 2.72 -20.73
C LEU A 107 -31.49 1.42 -19.96
N HIS A 108 -32.20 0.29 -20.18
CA HIS A 108 -31.96 -0.94 -19.40
C HIS A 108 -30.61 -1.59 -19.68
N ILE A 109 -30.08 -1.54 -20.90
CA ILE A 109 -28.78 -2.10 -21.27
C ILE A 109 -27.62 -1.23 -20.73
N VAL A 110 -27.83 0.06 -20.55
CA VAL A 110 -26.77 0.99 -20.14
C VAL A 110 -26.13 0.63 -18.80
N PRO A 111 -26.87 0.36 -17.69
CA PRO A 111 -26.27 -0.16 -16.47
C PRO A 111 -25.58 -1.52 -16.66
N MET A 112 -26.09 -2.37 -17.55
CA MET A 112 -25.47 -3.66 -17.85
C MET A 112 -24.12 -3.48 -18.57
N MET A 113 -24.03 -2.55 -19.52
CA MET A 113 -22.74 -2.17 -20.14
C MET A 113 -21.77 -1.58 -19.11
N ALA A 114 -22.28 -0.78 -18.20
CA ALA A 114 -21.51 -0.26 -17.08
C ALA A 114 -20.90 -1.36 -16.19
N ALA A 115 -21.70 -2.39 -15.91
CA ALA A 115 -21.24 -3.55 -15.15
C ALA A 115 -20.04 -4.22 -15.85
N LEU A 116 -20.10 -4.40 -17.16
CA LEU A 116 -18.99 -4.98 -17.93
C LEU A 116 -17.74 -4.09 -17.94
N ALA A 117 -17.91 -2.76 -17.98
CA ALA A 117 -16.82 -1.81 -17.92
C ALA A 117 -16.05 -1.83 -16.59
N LEU A 118 -16.66 -2.27 -15.48
CA LEU A 118 -16.02 -2.44 -14.17
C LEU A 118 -14.98 -3.55 -14.15
N ARG A 119 -15.12 -4.57 -15.02
CA ARG A 119 -14.23 -5.74 -15.11
C ARG A 119 -13.86 -6.30 -13.73
N PRO A 120 -14.83 -6.83 -12.97
CA PRO A 120 -14.59 -7.32 -11.62
C PRO A 120 -13.58 -8.48 -11.56
N HIS A 121 -13.40 -9.21 -12.67
CA HIS A 121 -12.47 -10.31 -12.84
C HIS A 121 -10.99 -9.89 -13.02
N ALA A 122 -10.73 -8.62 -13.32
CA ALA A 122 -9.37 -8.13 -13.57
C ALA A 122 -8.72 -7.54 -12.30
N LYS A 123 -7.39 -7.71 -12.14
CA LYS A 123 -6.64 -7.01 -11.10
C LYS A 123 -6.86 -5.50 -11.21
N GLN A 124 -6.84 -4.85 -10.06
CA GLN A 124 -6.95 -3.41 -9.99
C GLN A 124 -5.71 -2.78 -10.64
N GLY A 125 -5.87 -2.18 -11.81
CA GLY A 125 -4.86 -1.30 -12.37
C GLY A 125 -4.83 0.02 -11.59
N ASP A 126 -3.72 0.73 -11.66
CA ASP A 126 -3.43 1.98 -10.92
C ASP A 126 -4.32 3.18 -11.29
N TYR A 127 -5.40 2.95 -12.03
CA TYR A 127 -6.32 4.01 -12.44
C TYR A 127 -7.20 4.50 -11.28
N SER A 128 -7.16 5.81 -11.06
CA SER A 128 -8.00 6.49 -10.07
C SER A 128 -9.49 6.15 -10.25
N PRO A 129 -10.21 5.80 -9.15
CA PRO A 129 -11.65 5.54 -9.19
C PRO A 129 -12.47 6.74 -9.70
N ARG A 130 -11.94 7.97 -9.53
CA ARG A 130 -12.58 9.22 -9.97
C ARG A 130 -12.57 9.35 -11.50
N VAL A 131 -11.44 9.07 -12.13
CA VAL A 131 -11.31 9.10 -13.61
C VAL A 131 -12.25 8.08 -14.24
N ARG A 132 -12.29 6.86 -13.70
CA ARG A 132 -13.17 5.79 -14.21
C ARG A 132 -14.65 6.12 -14.09
N ARG A 133 -15.08 6.78 -13.00
CA ARG A 133 -16.48 7.26 -12.87
C ARG A 133 -16.81 8.30 -13.91
N LEU A 134 -15.87 9.18 -14.22
CA LEU A 134 -16.06 10.21 -15.23
C LEU A 134 -16.10 9.63 -16.66
N ASP A 135 -15.22 8.67 -16.98
CA ASP A 135 -15.26 7.94 -18.25
C ASP A 135 -16.60 7.22 -18.44
N PHE A 136 -17.12 6.62 -17.36
CA PHE A 136 -18.44 6.00 -17.38
C PHE A 136 -19.56 7.04 -17.58
N ALA A 137 -19.55 8.14 -16.83
CA ALA A 137 -20.55 9.20 -16.98
C ALA A 137 -20.56 9.79 -18.40
N LEU A 138 -19.36 9.92 -19.03
CA LEU A 138 -19.24 10.39 -20.40
C LEU A 138 -19.89 9.43 -21.41
N MET A 139 -19.69 8.11 -21.21
CA MET A 139 -20.35 7.09 -22.05
C MET A 139 -21.88 7.09 -21.86
N MET A 140 -22.35 7.22 -20.61
CA MET A 140 -23.79 7.34 -20.31
C MET A 140 -24.41 8.55 -21.00
N PHE A 141 -23.72 9.70 -20.91
CA PHE A 141 -24.18 10.92 -21.53
C PHE A 141 -24.25 10.79 -23.07
N TRP A 142 -23.27 10.10 -23.67
CA TRP A 142 -23.23 9.84 -25.09
C TRP A 142 -24.39 8.95 -25.57
N TRP A 143 -24.73 7.87 -24.83
CA TRP A 143 -25.89 7.03 -25.13
C TRP A 143 -27.19 7.83 -25.02
N MET A 144 -27.32 8.64 -23.98
CA MET A 144 -28.47 9.53 -23.82
C MET A 144 -28.58 10.52 -25.00
N TYR A 145 -27.45 11.10 -25.39
CA TYR A 145 -27.39 12.00 -26.56
C TYR A 145 -27.86 11.28 -27.83
N LEU A 146 -27.43 10.07 -28.10
CA LEU A 146 -27.84 9.29 -29.27
C LEU A 146 -29.36 9.08 -29.30
N TYR A 147 -29.95 8.72 -28.16
CA TYR A 147 -31.41 8.54 -28.07
C TYR A 147 -32.17 9.85 -28.36
N ILE A 148 -31.73 10.94 -27.74
CA ILE A 148 -32.38 12.26 -27.93
C ILE A 148 -32.23 12.72 -29.38
N PHE A 149 -31.03 12.51 -29.96
CA PHE A 149 -30.75 12.92 -31.34
C PHE A 149 -31.53 12.13 -32.38
N ALA A 150 -31.58 10.82 -32.27
CA ALA A 150 -32.21 9.94 -33.24
C ALA A 150 -33.72 9.90 -33.04
N VAL A 151 -34.17 9.60 -31.81
CA VAL A 151 -35.54 9.16 -31.52
C VAL A 151 -36.44 10.29 -31.02
N MET A 152 -36.03 11.06 -29.99
CA MET A 152 -36.86 12.08 -29.38
C MET A 152 -37.22 13.23 -30.33
N ALA A 153 -36.40 13.48 -31.35
CA ALA A 153 -36.71 14.46 -32.39
C ALA A 153 -38.03 14.15 -33.12
N TRP A 154 -38.24 12.86 -33.42
CA TRP A 154 -39.47 12.38 -34.10
C TRP A 154 -40.64 12.21 -33.15
N GLN A 155 -40.43 12.14 -31.86
CA GLN A 155 -41.49 12.02 -30.86
C GLN A 155 -42.05 13.38 -30.43
N TYR A 156 -41.19 14.37 -30.17
CA TYR A 156 -41.58 15.62 -29.52
C TYR A 156 -41.40 16.88 -30.37
N VAL A 157 -40.56 16.86 -31.41
CA VAL A 157 -40.34 18.05 -32.27
C VAL A 157 -41.23 18.03 -33.50
N VAL A 158 -41.25 16.92 -34.21
CA VAL A 158 -42.18 16.66 -35.33
C VAL A 158 -42.60 15.20 -35.24
N ALA A 159 -43.81 14.93 -34.79
CA ALA A 159 -44.32 13.59 -34.64
C ALA A 159 -44.38 12.86 -36.00
N ASN A 160 -43.62 11.77 -36.11
CA ASN A 160 -43.60 10.90 -37.28
C ASN A 160 -43.31 9.47 -36.84
N VAL A 161 -44.36 8.65 -36.77
CA VAL A 161 -44.29 7.26 -36.27
C VAL A 161 -43.31 6.43 -37.09
N THR A 162 -43.36 6.47 -38.41
CA THR A 162 -42.49 5.63 -39.26
C THR A 162 -41.00 5.97 -39.08
N ALA A 163 -40.67 7.27 -39.03
CA ALA A 163 -39.29 7.69 -38.81
C ALA A 163 -38.80 7.35 -37.39
N TYR A 164 -39.69 7.51 -36.40
CA TYR A 164 -39.45 7.12 -35.01
C TYR A 164 -39.14 5.63 -34.90
N ASP A 165 -39.97 4.76 -35.44
CA ASP A 165 -39.78 3.29 -35.38
C ASP A 165 -38.50 2.86 -36.07
N ASN A 166 -38.17 3.40 -37.22
CA ASN A 166 -36.96 3.08 -37.96
C ASN A 166 -35.69 3.48 -37.16
N ASP A 167 -35.65 4.70 -36.65
CA ASP A 167 -34.52 5.21 -35.91
C ASP A 167 -34.38 4.50 -34.54
N LEU A 168 -35.49 4.20 -33.87
CA LEU A 168 -35.52 3.45 -32.61
C LEU A 168 -35.00 2.01 -32.80
N ASN A 169 -35.50 1.31 -33.83
CA ASN A 169 -35.08 -0.07 -34.13
C ASN A 169 -33.59 -0.14 -34.51
N LEU A 170 -33.10 0.84 -35.29
CA LEU A 170 -31.68 0.95 -35.63
C LEU A 170 -30.83 1.17 -34.35
N LEU A 171 -31.28 2.08 -33.50
CA LEU A 171 -30.57 2.39 -32.26
C LEU A 171 -30.52 1.18 -31.31
N TYR A 172 -31.64 0.46 -31.16
CA TYR A 172 -31.68 -0.80 -30.38
C TYR A 172 -30.78 -1.88 -30.97
N LEU A 173 -30.69 -1.99 -32.30
CA LEU A 173 -29.76 -2.93 -32.93
C LEU A 173 -28.31 -2.60 -32.60
N ILE A 174 -27.93 -1.32 -32.73
CA ILE A 174 -26.55 -0.86 -32.42
C ILE A 174 -26.23 -1.11 -30.94
N GLU A 175 -27.15 -0.80 -30.04
CA GLU A 175 -26.97 -1.00 -28.60
C GLU A 175 -26.77 -2.48 -28.25
N LYS A 176 -27.61 -3.37 -28.79
CA LYS A 176 -27.51 -4.81 -28.56
C LYS A 176 -26.21 -5.37 -29.13
N LEU A 177 -25.80 -4.94 -30.33
CA LEU A 177 -24.51 -5.37 -30.92
C LEU A 177 -23.31 -4.88 -30.10
N ALA A 178 -23.35 -3.64 -29.60
CA ALA A 178 -22.31 -3.12 -28.72
C ALA A 178 -22.22 -3.93 -27.41
N PHE A 179 -23.36 -4.24 -26.80
CA PHE A 179 -23.42 -5.03 -25.58
C PHE A 179 -22.94 -6.47 -25.78
N LEU A 180 -23.37 -7.15 -26.83
CA LEU A 180 -22.91 -8.49 -27.21
C LEU A 180 -21.41 -8.51 -27.50
N SER A 181 -20.89 -7.52 -28.21
CA SER A 181 -19.44 -7.38 -28.46
C SER A 181 -18.65 -7.21 -27.18
N ALA A 182 -19.14 -6.42 -26.24
CA ALA A 182 -18.52 -6.23 -24.92
C ALA A 182 -18.53 -7.52 -24.09
N LEU A 183 -19.65 -8.27 -24.11
CA LEU A 183 -19.77 -9.57 -23.45
C LEU A 183 -18.83 -10.63 -24.07
N LEU A 184 -18.74 -10.67 -25.40
CA LEU A 184 -17.84 -11.57 -26.12
C LEU A 184 -16.37 -11.32 -25.73
N VAL A 185 -15.96 -10.04 -25.71
CA VAL A 185 -14.61 -9.67 -25.26
C VAL A 185 -14.38 -10.03 -23.79
N ALA A 186 -15.36 -9.82 -22.91
CA ALA A 186 -15.28 -10.19 -21.52
C ALA A 186 -15.17 -11.73 -21.35
N TRP A 187 -15.94 -12.50 -22.10
CA TRP A 187 -15.90 -13.97 -22.13
C TRP A 187 -14.54 -14.49 -22.57
N ILE A 188 -14.01 -14.03 -23.71
CA ILE A 188 -12.72 -14.48 -24.25
C ILE A 188 -11.57 -14.17 -23.29
N LYS A 189 -11.59 -12.98 -22.64
CA LYS A 189 -10.51 -12.52 -21.76
C LYS A 189 -10.59 -13.02 -20.33
N SER A 190 -11.72 -13.58 -19.89
CA SER A 190 -11.92 -14.08 -18.54
C SER A 190 -11.51 -15.53 -18.38
N LYS A 191 -11.26 -15.95 -17.12
CA LYS A 191 -10.93 -17.34 -16.75
C LYS A 191 -11.81 -17.81 -15.60
N GLY A 192 -11.81 -19.12 -15.36
CA GLY A 192 -12.51 -19.76 -14.24
C GLY A 192 -14.01 -19.46 -14.24
N ARG A 193 -14.59 -19.18 -13.08
CA ARG A 193 -16.05 -18.94 -12.91
C ARG A 193 -16.54 -17.71 -13.67
N TRP A 194 -15.72 -16.66 -13.81
CA TRP A 194 -16.06 -15.48 -14.59
C TRP A 194 -16.25 -15.77 -16.07
N LYS A 195 -15.47 -16.70 -16.62
CA LYS A 195 -15.65 -17.16 -18.02
C LYS A 195 -17.02 -17.81 -18.21
N ILE A 196 -17.45 -18.65 -17.26
CA ILE A 196 -18.78 -19.29 -17.27
C ILE A 196 -19.88 -18.22 -17.14
N LEU A 197 -19.71 -17.27 -16.22
CA LEU A 197 -20.68 -16.18 -16.02
C LEU A 197 -20.86 -15.36 -17.30
N TYR A 198 -19.77 -14.89 -17.92
CA TYR A 198 -19.87 -14.08 -19.15
C TYR A 198 -20.38 -14.90 -20.34
N ALA A 199 -20.07 -16.19 -20.43
CA ALA A 199 -20.62 -17.06 -21.45
C ALA A 199 -22.15 -17.18 -21.32
N ASN A 200 -22.66 -17.36 -20.10
CA ASN A 200 -24.12 -17.42 -19.86
C ASN A 200 -24.80 -16.07 -20.07
N LEU A 201 -24.18 -14.96 -19.64
CA LEU A 201 -24.69 -13.62 -19.94
C LEU A 201 -24.73 -13.36 -21.46
N PHE A 202 -23.67 -13.77 -22.19
CA PHE A 202 -23.64 -13.65 -23.64
C PHE A 202 -24.75 -14.48 -24.30
N GLY A 203 -24.92 -15.75 -23.88
CA GLY A 203 -25.97 -16.64 -24.40
C GLY A 203 -27.37 -16.07 -24.16
N ALA A 204 -27.69 -15.65 -22.94
CA ALA A 204 -28.97 -15.04 -22.61
C ALA A 204 -29.23 -13.74 -23.41
N SER A 205 -28.22 -12.87 -23.52
CA SER A 205 -28.31 -11.62 -24.27
C SER A 205 -28.41 -11.86 -25.79
N LEU A 206 -27.77 -12.89 -26.33
CA LEU A 206 -27.87 -13.25 -27.74
C LEU A 206 -29.29 -13.73 -28.06
N VAL A 207 -29.86 -14.61 -27.24
CA VAL A 207 -31.24 -15.07 -27.38
C VAL A 207 -32.20 -13.85 -27.31
N TYR A 208 -32.00 -12.97 -26.34
CA TYR A 208 -32.80 -11.72 -26.26
C TYR A 208 -32.68 -10.86 -27.52
N ALA A 209 -31.45 -10.62 -28.01
CA ALA A 209 -31.26 -9.76 -29.18
C ALA A 209 -31.92 -10.32 -30.42
N VAL A 210 -31.77 -11.63 -30.67
CA VAL A 210 -32.41 -12.31 -31.81
C VAL A 210 -33.93 -12.31 -31.67
N SER A 211 -34.44 -12.67 -30.47
CA SER A 211 -35.90 -12.71 -30.22
C SER A 211 -36.56 -11.35 -30.36
N SER A 212 -35.93 -10.33 -29.79
CA SER A 212 -36.44 -8.95 -29.91
C SER A 212 -36.43 -8.43 -31.36
N TYR A 213 -35.40 -8.79 -32.16
CA TYR A 213 -35.37 -8.45 -33.57
C TYR A 213 -36.48 -9.14 -34.33
N LEU A 214 -36.73 -10.43 -34.10
CA LEU A 214 -37.80 -11.20 -34.73
C LEU A 214 -39.18 -10.70 -34.32
N ALA A 215 -39.37 -10.33 -33.03
CA ALA A 215 -40.62 -9.77 -32.54
C ALA A 215 -40.91 -8.42 -33.20
N ASN A 216 -39.91 -7.51 -33.29
CA ASN A 216 -40.07 -6.23 -33.96
C ASN A 216 -40.33 -6.39 -35.47
N TRP A 217 -39.68 -7.36 -36.12
CA TRP A 217 -39.93 -7.68 -37.51
C TRP A 217 -41.35 -8.25 -37.71
N ALA A 218 -41.87 -9.08 -36.80
CA ALA A 218 -43.24 -9.59 -36.84
C ALA A 218 -44.26 -8.47 -36.56
N LEU A 219 -43.92 -7.53 -35.63
CA LEU A 219 -44.74 -6.37 -35.31
C LEU A 219 -44.92 -5.47 -36.54
N SER A 220 -43.85 -5.17 -37.30
CA SER A 220 -43.92 -4.36 -38.53
C SER A 220 -44.73 -5.00 -39.67
N ARG A 221 -45.06 -6.30 -39.55
CA ARG A 221 -45.89 -7.07 -40.49
C ARG A 221 -47.27 -7.45 -39.95
N GLU A 222 -47.66 -6.85 -38.82
CA GLU A 222 -48.94 -7.16 -38.13
C GLU A 222 -49.08 -8.64 -37.70
N GLY A 223 -47.95 -9.37 -37.68
CA GLY A 223 -47.91 -10.80 -37.30
C GLY A 223 -47.66 -11.04 -35.82
N TYR A 224 -47.27 -10.02 -35.07
CA TYR A 224 -47.00 -10.12 -33.63
C TYR A 224 -48.29 -9.87 -32.83
N TYR A 225 -48.42 -10.62 -31.74
CA TYR A 225 -49.39 -10.36 -30.66
C TYR A 225 -48.86 -10.91 -29.36
N SER A 226 -49.20 -10.31 -28.21
CA SER A 226 -48.79 -10.78 -26.88
C SER A 226 -49.27 -12.19 -26.61
N GLY A 227 -48.36 -13.11 -26.22
CA GLY A 227 -48.62 -14.54 -26.11
C GLY A 227 -48.32 -15.36 -27.37
N SER A 228 -47.73 -14.75 -28.40
CA SER A 228 -47.28 -15.46 -29.61
C SER A 228 -45.99 -16.28 -29.35
N LEU A 229 -45.62 -17.10 -30.35
CA LEU A 229 -44.36 -17.89 -30.28
C LEU A 229 -43.09 -17.03 -30.12
N TYR A 230 -43.15 -15.75 -30.51
CA TYR A 230 -42.04 -14.79 -30.35
C TYR A 230 -41.73 -14.49 -28.89
N ASP A 231 -42.73 -14.50 -28.01
CA ASP A 231 -42.58 -14.24 -26.58
C ASP A 231 -41.88 -15.38 -25.83
N ILE A 232 -41.92 -16.59 -26.35
CA ILE A 232 -41.27 -17.75 -25.73
C ILE A 232 -39.76 -17.52 -25.59
N PHE A 233 -39.10 -17.08 -26.67
CA PHE A 233 -37.66 -16.89 -26.65
C PHE A 233 -37.26 -15.65 -25.81
N LEU A 234 -38.10 -14.62 -25.74
CA LEU A 234 -37.93 -13.51 -24.82
C LEU A 234 -38.01 -13.99 -23.38
N ALA A 235 -39.03 -14.77 -23.04
CA ALA A 235 -39.18 -15.36 -21.70
C ALA A 235 -38.03 -16.31 -21.31
N VAL A 236 -37.51 -17.11 -22.27
CA VAL A 236 -36.34 -17.96 -22.05
C VAL A 236 -35.11 -17.12 -21.68
N SER A 237 -34.87 -16.00 -22.36
CA SER A 237 -33.74 -15.11 -22.01
C SER A 237 -33.88 -14.52 -20.61
N MET A 238 -35.08 -14.08 -20.22
CA MET A 238 -35.40 -13.54 -18.89
C MET A 238 -35.19 -14.61 -17.78
N ALA A 239 -35.71 -15.84 -18.03
CA ALA A 239 -35.52 -16.97 -17.14
C ALA A 239 -34.04 -17.36 -16.98
N TRP A 240 -33.26 -17.29 -18.07
CA TRP A 240 -31.82 -17.59 -18.04
C TRP A 240 -31.05 -16.59 -17.17
N ILE A 241 -31.38 -15.29 -17.25
CA ILE A 241 -30.77 -14.28 -16.36
C ILE A 241 -31.09 -14.56 -14.89
N THR A 242 -32.32 -15.00 -14.60
CA THR A 242 -32.68 -15.45 -13.24
C THR A 242 -31.80 -16.63 -12.80
N GLY A 243 -31.59 -17.60 -13.67
CA GLY A 243 -30.69 -18.74 -13.42
C GLY A 243 -29.26 -18.29 -13.14
N ILE A 244 -28.75 -17.30 -13.87
CA ILE A 244 -27.42 -16.71 -13.62
C ILE A 244 -27.34 -16.15 -12.19
N GLY A 245 -28.33 -15.39 -11.75
CA GLY A 245 -28.39 -14.82 -10.41
C GLY A 245 -28.43 -15.87 -9.29
N LEU A 246 -29.13 -16.99 -9.50
CA LEU A 246 -29.33 -18.04 -8.52
C LEU A 246 -28.15 -19.03 -8.42
N TRP A 247 -27.53 -19.38 -9.56
CA TRP A 247 -26.58 -20.50 -9.65
C TRP A 247 -25.13 -20.10 -9.92
N LEU A 248 -24.88 -18.86 -10.32
CA LEU A 248 -23.55 -18.34 -10.64
C LEU A 248 -23.16 -17.16 -9.74
N PRO A 249 -23.08 -17.34 -8.40
CA PRO A 249 -22.59 -16.28 -7.54
C PRO A 249 -21.15 -15.94 -7.90
N GLY A 250 -20.85 -14.66 -8.02
CA GLY A 250 -19.49 -14.18 -8.23
C GLY A 250 -18.68 -14.33 -6.95
N ASP A 251 -17.71 -15.22 -6.93
CA ASP A 251 -16.67 -15.22 -5.90
C ASP A 251 -15.72 -14.04 -6.13
N GLU A 252 -15.03 -13.60 -5.04
CA GLU A 252 -13.97 -12.61 -5.15
C GLU A 252 -12.92 -13.09 -6.18
N PRO A 253 -12.41 -12.20 -7.03
CA PRO A 253 -11.42 -12.58 -8.02
C PRO A 253 -10.18 -13.09 -7.31
N GLN A 254 -9.85 -14.37 -7.49
CA GLN A 254 -8.52 -14.85 -7.11
C GLN A 254 -7.50 -14.08 -7.94
N PRO A 255 -6.50 -13.45 -7.29
CA PRO A 255 -5.52 -12.66 -8.00
C PRO A 255 -4.65 -13.56 -8.88
N ASP A 256 -4.95 -13.62 -10.16
CA ASP A 256 -4.07 -14.25 -11.15
C ASP A 256 -2.74 -13.50 -11.19
N ALA A 257 -1.68 -14.12 -10.66
CA ALA A 257 -0.35 -13.52 -10.51
C ALA A 257 0.31 -13.13 -11.85
N ARG A 258 -0.26 -13.52 -13.00
CA ARG A 258 0.35 -13.36 -14.32
C ARG A 258 -0.30 -12.33 -15.26
N SER A 259 -1.38 -11.69 -14.90
CA SER A 259 -2.03 -10.71 -15.79
C SER A 259 -1.69 -9.26 -15.44
N THR A 260 -0.44 -8.88 -15.55
CA THR A 260 0.00 -7.50 -15.54
C THR A 260 -0.03 -6.92 -16.96
N SER A 261 -1.20 -6.73 -17.53
CA SER A 261 -1.33 -5.95 -18.76
C SER A 261 -1.87 -4.57 -18.43
N PRO A 262 -1.06 -3.51 -18.48
CA PRO A 262 -1.49 -2.13 -18.17
C PRO A 262 -2.45 -1.54 -19.21
N SER A 263 -2.69 -2.23 -20.33
CA SER A 263 -3.44 -1.70 -21.48
C SER A 263 -4.95 -1.53 -21.29
N HIS A 264 -5.55 -2.01 -20.18
CA HIS A 264 -7.01 -2.18 -20.10
C HIS A 264 -7.80 -0.94 -19.67
N GLY A 265 -7.19 0.01 -18.93
CA GLY A 265 -7.83 1.30 -18.62
C GLY A 265 -7.94 2.23 -19.83
N ILE A 266 -7.09 1.99 -20.81
CA ILE A 266 -6.97 2.80 -22.02
C ILE A 266 -8.20 2.65 -22.94
N TRP A 267 -8.86 1.48 -22.98
CA TRP A 267 -9.97 1.24 -23.87
C TRP A 267 -11.23 2.06 -23.57
N LEU A 268 -11.61 2.18 -22.29
CA LEU A 268 -12.77 2.99 -21.91
C LEU A 268 -12.51 4.47 -22.22
N ALA A 269 -11.30 4.93 -21.97
CA ALA A 269 -10.85 6.26 -22.34
C ALA A 269 -10.89 6.51 -23.86
N ARG A 270 -10.45 5.53 -24.66
CA ARG A 270 -10.53 5.61 -26.13
C ARG A 270 -11.96 5.66 -26.64
N LEU A 271 -12.86 4.84 -26.07
CA LEU A 271 -14.28 4.87 -26.40
C LEU A 271 -14.90 6.24 -26.06
N GLY A 272 -14.57 6.82 -24.90
CA GLY A 272 -14.98 8.16 -24.55
C GLY A 272 -14.50 9.23 -25.55
N MET A 273 -13.28 9.11 -26.04
CA MET A 273 -12.76 10.00 -27.09
C MET A 273 -13.49 9.79 -28.43
N ILE A 274 -13.73 8.55 -28.84
CA ILE A 274 -14.51 8.23 -30.04
C ILE A 274 -15.90 8.84 -29.94
N ALA A 275 -16.56 8.75 -28.76
CA ALA A 275 -17.86 9.35 -28.49
C ALA A 275 -17.83 10.87 -28.73
N VAL A 276 -16.81 11.58 -28.24
CA VAL A 276 -16.66 13.03 -28.47
C VAL A 276 -16.41 13.36 -29.94
N PHE A 277 -15.52 12.62 -30.59
CA PHE A 277 -15.21 12.83 -32.02
C PHE A 277 -16.36 12.44 -32.96
N SER A 278 -17.35 11.66 -32.49
CA SER A 278 -18.55 11.35 -33.26
C SER A 278 -19.51 12.55 -33.39
N LEU A 279 -19.47 13.52 -32.45
CA LEU A 279 -20.40 14.65 -32.45
C LEU A 279 -20.34 15.52 -33.72
N PRO A 280 -19.17 15.92 -34.25
CA PRO A 280 -19.06 16.60 -35.53
C PRO A 280 -19.64 15.80 -36.69
N LEU A 281 -19.52 14.48 -36.68
CA LEU A 281 -20.11 13.60 -37.70
C LEU A 281 -21.61 13.59 -37.62
N PHE A 282 -22.20 13.56 -36.42
CA PHE A 282 -23.65 13.71 -36.24
C PHE A 282 -24.15 15.08 -36.62
N ALA A 283 -23.39 16.14 -36.35
CA ALA A 283 -23.73 17.49 -36.83
C ALA A 283 -23.73 17.56 -38.37
N ALA A 284 -22.71 17.00 -39.00
CA ALA A 284 -22.61 16.91 -40.46
C ALA A 284 -23.75 16.07 -41.03
N TRP A 285 -24.08 14.94 -40.42
CA TRP A 285 -25.22 14.11 -40.81
C TRP A 285 -26.52 14.90 -40.71
N ALA A 286 -26.81 15.60 -39.62
CA ALA A 286 -28.01 16.42 -39.46
C ALA A 286 -28.13 17.54 -40.50
N LEU A 287 -26.99 18.04 -41.03
CA LEU A 287 -26.98 19.05 -42.11
C LEU A 287 -27.21 18.45 -43.48
N LEU A 288 -26.62 17.27 -43.76
CA LEU A 288 -26.56 16.70 -45.10
C LEU A 288 -27.75 15.76 -45.42
N GLU A 289 -28.47 15.28 -44.41
CA GLU A 289 -29.57 14.34 -44.59
C GLU A 289 -30.72 15.01 -45.35
N PRO A 290 -31.09 14.51 -46.56
CA PRO A 290 -32.14 15.09 -47.36
C PRO A 290 -33.53 14.79 -46.79
N GLY A 291 -34.47 15.72 -46.95
CA GLY A 291 -35.86 15.51 -46.56
C GLY A 291 -36.20 15.72 -45.08
N ILE A 292 -35.24 16.02 -44.23
CA ILE A 292 -35.50 16.30 -42.82
C ILE A 292 -36.17 17.67 -42.64
N PRO A 293 -37.26 17.74 -41.82
CA PRO A 293 -37.89 19.01 -41.49
C PRO A 293 -36.91 20.00 -40.85
N PRO A 294 -36.96 21.29 -41.19
CA PRO A 294 -36.03 22.31 -40.65
C PRO A 294 -36.03 22.38 -39.11
N ARG A 295 -37.17 22.12 -38.47
CA ARG A 295 -37.29 22.09 -37.00
C ARG A 295 -36.46 20.97 -36.38
N ILE A 296 -36.45 19.77 -36.96
CA ILE A 296 -35.64 18.65 -36.50
C ILE A 296 -34.15 18.93 -36.73
N ARG A 297 -33.81 19.49 -37.90
CA ARG A 297 -32.42 19.87 -38.22
C ARG A 297 -31.87 20.86 -37.19
N SER A 298 -32.61 21.94 -36.91
CA SER A 298 -32.17 22.92 -35.89
C SER A 298 -32.11 22.31 -34.50
N PHE A 299 -33.06 21.46 -34.10
CA PHE A 299 -33.01 20.74 -32.82
C PHE A 299 -31.79 19.86 -32.71
N ARG A 300 -31.51 18.99 -33.72
CA ARG A 300 -30.32 18.09 -33.73
C ARG A 300 -29.03 18.89 -33.67
N LEU A 301 -28.92 20.04 -34.36
CA LEU A 301 -27.72 20.89 -34.29
C LEU A 301 -27.54 21.55 -32.92
N MET A 302 -28.60 22.11 -32.35
CA MET A 302 -28.54 22.70 -31.01
C MET A 302 -28.21 21.66 -29.94
N LEU A 303 -28.82 20.48 -30.04
CA LEU A 303 -28.52 19.35 -29.16
C LEU A 303 -27.05 18.93 -29.26
N THR A 304 -26.54 18.82 -30.50
CA THR A 304 -25.15 18.41 -30.72
C THR A 304 -24.15 19.46 -30.19
N LEU A 305 -24.47 20.76 -30.37
CA LEU A 305 -23.68 21.85 -29.81
C LEU A 305 -23.65 21.79 -28.27
N GLY A 306 -24.83 21.62 -27.65
CA GLY A 306 -24.95 21.46 -26.21
C GLY A 306 -24.19 20.21 -25.69
N ALA A 307 -24.34 19.09 -26.40
CA ALA A 307 -23.62 17.85 -26.06
C ALA A 307 -22.10 18.02 -26.20
N ALA A 308 -21.63 18.70 -27.24
CA ALA A 308 -20.20 18.99 -27.42
C ALA A 308 -19.65 19.85 -26.29
N LEU A 309 -20.40 20.84 -25.82
CA LEU A 309 -20.01 21.66 -24.67
C LEU A 309 -19.91 20.82 -23.40
N VAL A 310 -20.96 20.05 -23.07
CA VAL A 310 -20.97 19.22 -21.84
C VAL A 310 -19.88 18.16 -21.89
N MET A 311 -19.76 17.42 -22.99
CA MET A 311 -18.72 16.40 -23.15
C MET A 311 -17.32 17.02 -23.15
N GLY A 312 -17.15 18.22 -23.74
CA GLY A 312 -15.91 18.98 -23.68
C GLY A 312 -15.51 19.32 -22.24
N ILE A 313 -16.45 19.80 -21.42
CA ILE A 313 -16.24 20.06 -19.98
C ILE A 313 -15.87 18.77 -19.26
N MET A 314 -16.54 17.65 -19.54
CA MET A 314 -16.24 16.36 -18.93
C MET A 314 -14.84 15.85 -19.31
N VAL A 315 -14.43 16.00 -20.58
CA VAL A 315 -13.08 15.65 -21.04
C VAL A 315 -12.03 16.54 -20.37
N PHE A 316 -12.29 17.84 -20.25
CA PHE A 316 -11.41 18.76 -19.55
C PHE A 316 -11.26 18.41 -18.06
N ALA A 317 -12.38 18.13 -17.37
CA ALA A 317 -12.35 17.66 -15.99
C ALA A 317 -11.57 16.35 -15.84
N ARG A 318 -11.76 15.42 -16.78
CA ARG A 318 -10.99 14.18 -16.85
C ARG A 318 -9.49 14.43 -17.01
N GLN A 319 -9.11 15.31 -17.92
CA GLN A 319 -7.71 15.67 -18.13
C GLN A 319 -7.08 16.27 -16.87
N ARG A 320 -7.79 17.17 -16.19
CA ARG A 320 -7.35 17.74 -14.91
C ARG A 320 -7.13 16.68 -13.83
N LEU A 321 -8.03 15.70 -13.72
CA LEU A 321 -7.88 14.60 -12.77
C LEU A 321 -6.67 13.72 -13.09
N LEU A 322 -6.44 13.43 -14.37
CA LEU A 322 -5.28 12.66 -14.82
C LEU A 322 -3.96 13.40 -14.55
N ASP A 323 -3.90 14.70 -14.86
CA ASP A 323 -2.72 15.53 -14.61
C ASP A 323 -2.38 15.58 -13.11
N HIS A 324 -3.40 15.73 -12.26
CA HIS A 324 -3.21 15.72 -10.82
C HIS A 324 -2.67 14.37 -10.32
N GLU A 325 -3.25 13.27 -10.79
CA GLU A 325 -2.81 11.92 -10.42
C GLU A 325 -1.38 11.63 -10.91
N LEU A 326 -1.07 12.01 -12.14
CA LEU A 326 0.27 11.87 -12.71
C LEU A 326 1.32 12.63 -11.90
N ARG A 327 1.03 13.88 -11.55
CA ARG A 327 1.93 14.69 -10.70
C ARG A 327 2.14 14.06 -9.34
N ARG A 328 1.09 13.51 -8.74
CA ARG A 328 1.16 12.80 -7.45
C ARG A 328 2.07 11.57 -7.55
N LEU A 329 1.85 10.72 -8.56
CA LEU A 329 2.65 9.50 -8.78
C LEU A 329 4.12 9.83 -9.08
N LEU A 330 4.39 10.87 -9.89
CA LEU A 330 5.74 11.34 -10.17
C LEU A 330 6.45 11.83 -8.90
N LYS A 331 5.74 12.58 -8.03
CA LYS A 331 6.29 13.03 -6.75
C LYS A 331 6.64 11.85 -5.86
N GLN A 332 5.72 10.91 -5.68
CA GLN A 332 5.94 9.69 -4.89
C GLN A 332 7.10 8.84 -5.42
N SER A 333 7.19 8.69 -6.75
CA SER A 333 8.30 7.97 -7.38
C SER A 333 9.66 8.65 -7.14
N ARG A 334 9.71 9.98 -7.23
CA ARG A 334 10.94 10.75 -6.95
C ARG A 334 11.38 10.61 -5.49
N GLU A 335 10.43 10.69 -4.55
CA GLU A 335 10.70 10.52 -3.11
C GLU A 335 11.22 9.10 -2.82
N SER A 336 10.58 8.08 -3.39
CA SER A 336 11.04 6.68 -3.26
C SER A 336 12.43 6.47 -3.84
N PHE A 337 12.71 7.06 -5.01
CA PHE A 337 14.03 6.98 -5.65
C PHE A 337 15.11 7.67 -4.83
N ALA A 338 14.81 8.84 -4.27
CA ALA A 338 15.73 9.56 -3.37
C ALA A 338 16.05 8.75 -2.11
N ASN A 339 15.03 8.12 -1.51
CA ASN A 339 15.21 7.24 -0.36
C ASN A 339 16.06 6.00 -0.69
N LEU A 340 15.81 5.36 -1.82
CA LEU A 340 16.63 4.23 -2.29
C LEU A 340 18.09 4.62 -2.47
N LYS A 341 18.35 5.78 -3.10
CA LYS A 341 19.72 6.29 -3.30
C LYS A 341 20.42 6.56 -1.97
N ARG A 342 19.70 7.12 -0.98
CA ARG A 342 20.23 7.34 0.37
C ARG A 342 20.59 6.04 1.08
N LEU A 343 19.69 5.05 1.04
CA LEU A 343 19.92 3.73 1.62
C LEU A 343 21.10 3.02 0.95
N GLN A 344 21.20 3.10 -0.37
CA GLN A 344 22.33 2.53 -1.11
C GLN A 344 23.65 3.17 -0.69
N ALA A 345 23.71 4.50 -0.52
CA ALA A 345 24.91 5.17 -0.03
C ALA A 345 25.31 4.71 1.38
N GLN A 346 24.33 4.55 2.29
CA GLN A 346 24.57 4.03 3.64
C GLN A 346 25.09 2.58 3.63
N ILE A 347 24.52 1.72 2.77
CA ILE A 347 25.00 0.34 2.62
C ILE A 347 26.45 0.33 2.14
N THR A 348 26.79 1.11 1.08
CA THR A 348 28.15 1.19 0.54
C THR A 348 29.15 1.68 1.59
N GLU A 349 28.76 2.67 2.39
CA GLU A 349 29.59 3.17 3.50
C GLU A 349 29.80 2.10 4.58
N SER A 350 28.73 1.41 4.97
CA SER A 350 28.79 0.30 5.93
C SER A 350 29.67 -0.87 5.42
N GLU A 351 29.55 -1.26 4.16
CA GLU A 351 30.38 -2.29 3.53
C GLU A 351 31.86 -1.89 3.51
N LYS A 352 32.14 -0.61 3.21
CA LYS A 352 33.49 -0.08 3.24
C LYS A 352 34.10 -0.14 4.65
N LEU A 353 33.33 0.26 5.66
CA LEU A 353 33.77 0.18 7.06
C LEU A 353 33.99 -1.28 7.51
N ALA A 354 33.09 -2.19 7.14
CA ALA A 354 33.24 -3.62 7.46
C ALA A 354 34.47 -4.22 6.78
N SER A 355 34.76 -3.87 5.54
CA SER A 355 35.97 -4.32 4.83
C SER A 355 37.26 -3.81 5.50
N ILE A 356 37.29 -2.53 5.89
CA ILE A 356 38.39 -1.96 6.66
C ILE A 356 38.54 -2.68 8.00
N GLY A 357 37.43 -2.96 8.69
CA GLY A 357 37.43 -3.69 9.96
C GLY A 357 38.08 -5.09 9.85
N GLN A 358 37.76 -5.80 8.79
CA GLN A 358 38.30 -7.13 8.53
C GLN A 358 39.79 -7.09 8.22
N LEU A 359 40.25 -6.14 7.40
CA LEU A 359 41.67 -5.95 7.08
C LEU A 359 42.48 -5.54 8.29
N VAL A 360 41.99 -4.58 9.08
CA VAL A 360 42.66 -4.11 10.31
C VAL A 360 42.69 -5.21 11.36
N GLY A 361 41.64 -6.05 11.45
CA GLY A 361 41.62 -7.19 12.38
C GLY A 361 42.75 -8.21 12.13
N GLY A 362 43.00 -8.54 10.86
CA GLY A 362 44.09 -9.41 10.46
C GLY A 362 45.47 -8.79 10.70
N ALA A 363 45.64 -7.55 10.23
CA ALA A 363 46.92 -6.83 10.39
C ALA A 363 47.28 -6.58 11.88
N ALA A 364 46.28 -6.27 12.72
CA ALA A 364 46.55 -6.04 14.14
C ALA A 364 47.03 -7.31 14.88
N HIS A 365 46.54 -8.49 14.48
CA HIS A 365 47.05 -9.74 15.05
C HIS A 365 48.51 -10.00 14.66
N GLU A 366 48.85 -9.72 13.39
CA GLU A 366 50.24 -9.84 12.91
C GLU A 366 51.19 -8.79 13.51
N LEU A 367 50.69 -7.57 13.80
CA LEU A 367 51.46 -6.51 14.44
C LEU A 367 51.65 -6.74 15.95
N ASN A 368 50.67 -7.30 16.63
CA ASN A 368 50.78 -7.55 18.07
C ASN A 368 51.87 -8.57 18.42
N ASN A 369 52.14 -9.55 17.54
CA ASN A 369 53.19 -10.56 17.78
C ASN A 369 54.60 -9.94 17.86
N PRO A 370 55.07 -9.14 16.90
CA PRO A 370 56.41 -8.51 17.03
C PRO A 370 56.44 -7.43 18.12
N ILE A 371 55.35 -6.73 18.40
CA ILE A 371 55.27 -5.76 19.50
C ILE A 371 55.46 -6.45 20.86
N ALA A 372 54.79 -7.59 21.07
CA ALA A 372 54.95 -8.38 22.30
C ALA A 372 56.38 -8.93 22.45
N ALA A 373 57.00 -9.38 21.36
CA ALA A 373 58.38 -9.81 21.37
C ALA A 373 59.35 -8.66 21.70
N MET A 374 59.16 -7.47 21.08
CA MET A 374 59.98 -6.28 21.36
C MET A 374 59.84 -5.84 22.84
N LEU A 375 58.62 -5.90 23.39
CA LEU A 375 58.38 -5.58 24.79
C LEU A 375 59.13 -6.56 25.71
N GLY A 376 59.01 -7.88 25.42
CA GLY A 376 59.72 -8.92 26.16
C GLY A 376 61.27 -8.76 26.12
N TYR A 377 61.78 -8.41 24.94
CA TYR A 377 63.26 -8.15 24.84
C TYR A 377 63.64 -6.86 25.56
N SER A 378 62.85 -5.82 25.55
CA SER A 378 63.11 -4.60 26.31
C SER A 378 63.12 -4.86 27.83
N ASP A 379 62.13 -5.63 28.31
CA ASP A 379 62.06 -6.01 29.73
C ASP A 379 63.21 -6.93 30.15
N LEU A 380 63.63 -7.87 29.31
CA LEU A 380 64.84 -8.70 29.56
C LEU A 380 66.10 -7.85 29.58
N LEU A 381 66.25 -6.90 28.69
CA LEU A 381 67.37 -5.99 28.62
C LEU A 381 67.48 -5.15 29.91
N MET A 382 66.36 -4.63 30.41
CA MET A 382 66.31 -3.87 31.67
C MET A 382 66.72 -4.69 32.90
N ASN A 383 66.62 -6.01 32.86
CA ASN A 383 67.01 -6.92 33.91
C ASN A 383 68.49 -7.34 33.82
N THR A 384 69.27 -6.81 32.87
CA THR A 384 70.74 -7.05 32.78
C THR A 384 71.53 -5.89 33.40
N SER A 385 72.81 -6.07 33.64
CA SER A 385 73.69 -5.02 34.15
C SER A 385 74.01 -4.00 33.03
N LEU A 386 73.23 -2.93 32.93
CA LEU A 386 73.39 -1.85 31.98
C LEU A 386 74.12 -0.66 32.59
N ASN A 387 74.84 0.10 31.78
CA ASN A 387 75.29 1.43 32.17
C ASN A 387 74.13 2.47 32.13
N PRO A 388 74.27 3.65 32.78
CA PRO A 388 73.16 4.63 32.85
C PRO A 388 72.62 5.03 31.52
N ASP A 389 73.45 5.22 30.49
CA ASP A 389 73.00 5.63 29.14
C ASP A 389 72.26 4.49 28.45
N GLN A 390 72.68 3.25 28.63
CA GLN A 390 71.99 2.06 28.09
C GLN A 390 70.63 1.83 28.77
N GLN A 391 70.55 2.08 30.07
CA GLN A 391 69.31 1.99 30.82
C GLN A 391 68.26 3.01 30.33
N GLU A 392 68.67 4.28 30.14
CA GLU A 392 67.82 5.31 29.60
C GLU A 392 67.29 4.96 28.19
N LEU A 393 68.15 4.40 27.32
CA LEU A 393 67.76 3.96 25.99
C LEU A 393 66.78 2.78 26.04
N ALA A 394 67.02 1.79 26.92
CA ALA A 394 66.07 0.67 27.05
C ALA A 394 64.72 1.07 27.59
N GLU A 395 64.69 2.01 28.56
CA GLU A 395 63.40 2.62 29.02
C GLU A 395 62.65 3.33 27.92
N LYS A 396 63.35 4.15 27.13
CA LYS A 396 62.75 4.83 25.96
C LYS A 396 62.18 3.85 24.93
N ILE A 397 62.93 2.77 24.61
CA ILE A 397 62.44 1.71 23.72
C ILE A 397 61.17 1.07 24.28
N GLY A 398 61.16 0.67 25.56
CA GLY A 398 59.99 0.10 26.22
C GLY A 398 58.76 1.04 26.19
N GLN A 399 58.96 2.35 26.40
CA GLN A 399 57.90 3.34 26.30
C GLN A 399 57.33 3.43 24.89
N HIS A 400 58.19 3.49 23.85
CA HIS A 400 57.72 3.54 22.45
C HIS A 400 56.98 2.27 22.05
N VAL A 401 57.44 1.08 22.46
CA VAL A 401 56.76 -0.19 22.20
C VAL A 401 55.38 -0.24 22.87
N ARG A 402 55.27 0.16 24.14
CA ARG A 402 53.98 0.24 24.84
C ARG A 402 53.02 1.23 24.18
N ARG A 403 53.53 2.39 23.74
CA ARG A 403 52.73 3.37 22.99
C ARG A 403 52.23 2.81 21.67
N THR A 404 53.07 2.11 20.91
CA THR A 404 52.67 1.47 19.63
C THR A 404 51.64 0.37 19.86
N SER A 405 51.78 -0.46 20.90
CA SER A 405 50.78 -1.45 21.30
C SER A 405 49.41 -0.82 21.60
N SER A 406 49.38 0.29 22.32
CA SER A 406 48.15 1.03 22.60
C SER A 406 47.50 1.59 21.35
N LEU A 407 48.27 2.08 20.37
CA LEU A 407 47.74 2.58 19.09
C LEU A 407 47.14 1.45 18.27
N VAL A 408 47.78 0.29 18.17
CA VAL A 408 47.27 -0.90 17.47
C VAL A 408 46.00 -1.42 18.13
N ALA A 409 45.95 -1.47 19.47
CA ALA A 409 44.74 -1.84 20.20
C ALA A 409 43.55 -0.88 19.95
N SER A 410 43.83 0.43 19.92
CA SER A 410 42.83 1.45 19.61
C SER A 410 42.30 1.33 18.17
N LEU A 411 43.17 1.06 17.19
CA LEU A 411 42.78 0.85 15.78
C LEU A 411 41.93 -0.41 15.62
N LEU A 412 42.27 -1.49 16.30
CA LEU A 412 41.51 -2.73 16.30
C LEU A 412 40.12 -2.55 16.92
N SER A 413 40.05 -1.79 18.02
CA SER A 413 38.77 -1.42 18.65
C SER A 413 37.86 -0.64 17.73
N PHE A 414 38.40 0.35 16.98
CA PHE A 414 37.65 1.10 15.98
C PHE A 414 37.15 0.20 14.85
N ALA A 415 37.98 -0.73 14.37
CA ALA A 415 37.66 -1.62 13.27
C ALA A 415 36.62 -2.71 13.60
N LYS A 416 36.52 -3.11 14.88
CA LYS A 416 35.57 -4.12 15.38
C LYS A 416 34.21 -3.58 15.76
N GLN A 417 33.88 -2.31 15.47
CA GLN A 417 32.59 -1.74 15.78
C GLN A 417 31.47 -2.38 14.92
N GLY A 418 30.91 -3.48 15.43
CA GLY A 418 29.65 -4.05 14.98
C GLY A 418 28.46 -3.31 15.57
N PRO A 419 27.22 -3.58 15.12
CA PRO A 419 26.03 -3.02 15.74
C PRO A 419 26.00 -3.38 17.23
N ALA A 420 25.88 -2.35 18.10
CA ALA A 420 25.86 -2.50 19.55
C ALA A 420 24.72 -3.43 20.00
N ALA A 421 25.03 -4.47 20.76
CA ALA A 421 24.06 -5.37 21.37
C ALA A 421 23.46 -4.72 22.63
N MET A 422 22.49 -3.83 22.46
CA MET A 422 21.87 -3.08 23.54
C MET A 422 21.07 -3.99 24.49
N ALA A 423 21.48 -4.06 25.76
CA ALA A 423 20.84 -4.82 26.82
C ALA A 423 20.78 -4.00 28.12
N PRO A 424 19.95 -4.33 29.11
CA PRO A 424 20.01 -3.75 30.43
C PRO A 424 21.34 -4.08 31.11
N VAL A 425 22.17 -3.08 31.42
CA VAL A 425 23.47 -3.22 32.03
C VAL A 425 23.49 -2.56 33.41
N TYR A 426 23.98 -3.28 34.42
CA TYR A 426 24.16 -2.75 35.76
C TYR A 426 25.52 -2.03 35.87
N LEU A 427 25.49 -0.69 35.97
CA LEU A 427 26.69 0.15 36.02
C LEU A 427 27.66 -0.24 37.13
N ARG A 428 27.15 -0.68 38.29
CA ARG A 428 27.97 -1.15 39.40
C ARG A 428 28.96 -2.26 38.98
N THR A 429 28.49 -3.22 38.20
CA THR A 429 29.32 -4.35 37.71
C THR A 429 30.37 -3.85 36.74
N VAL A 430 30.00 -2.99 35.79
CA VAL A 430 30.91 -2.44 34.78
C VAL A 430 32.00 -1.61 35.43
N LEU A 431 31.64 -0.69 36.36
CA LEU A 431 32.61 0.19 37.04
C LEU A 431 33.60 -0.57 37.93
N ARG A 432 33.12 -1.55 38.69
CA ARG A 432 34.01 -2.42 39.48
C ARG A 432 34.94 -3.23 38.60
N THR A 433 34.45 -3.76 37.48
CA THR A 433 35.29 -4.50 36.53
C THR A 433 36.33 -3.59 35.90
N ALA A 434 35.96 -2.35 35.52
CA ALA A 434 36.87 -1.37 34.94
C ALA A 434 38.01 -1.03 35.91
N VAL A 435 37.73 -0.79 37.21
CA VAL A 435 38.73 -0.50 38.21
C VAL A 435 39.66 -1.72 38.42
N LYS A 436 39.11 -2.95 38.51
CA LYS A 436 39.89 -4.18 38.62
C LYS A 436 40.82 -4.37 37.41
N LEU A 437 40.38 -4.08 36.21
CA LEU A 437 41.20 -4.17 34.99
C LEU A 437 42.30 -3.11 34.94
N SER A 438 42.11 -1.96 35.57
CA SER A 438 43.08 -0.86 35.63
C SER A 438 44.03 -0.98 36.85
N GLU A 439 43.84 -1.97 37.72
CA GLU A 439 44.65 -2.18 38.93
C GLU A 439 46.17 -2.27 38.67
N PRO A 440 46.67 -2.92 37.60
CA PRO A 440 48.09 -2.91 37.27
C PRO A 440 48.62 -1.51 36.98
N THR A 441 47.84 -0.65 36.33
CA THR A 441 48.20 0.74 36.06
C THR A 441 48.20 1.57 37.34
N CYS A 442 47.24 1.36 38.24
CA CYS A 442 47.19 2.00 39.54
C CYS A 442 48.42 1.69 40.38
N GLN A 443 48.83 0.42 40.42
CA GLN A 443 50.04 -0.02 41.15
C GLN A 443 51.34 0.57 40.56
N ALA A 444 51.45 0.57 39.22
CA ALA A 444 52.61 1.14 38.51
C ALA A 444 52.79 2.63 38.77
N LEU A 445 51.68 3.39 38.79
CA LEU A 445 51.70 4.84 39.03
C LEU A 445 51.60 5.23 40.52
N LYS A 446 51.40 4.25 41.41
CA LYS A 446 51.20 4.47 42.87
C LYS A 446 50.02 5.42 43.17
N ILE A 447 48.89 5.25 42.44
CA ILE A 447 47.67 6.02 42.58
C ILE A 447 46.58 5.10 43.13
N GLU A 448 45.91 5.52 44.20
CA GLU A 448 44.75 4.83 44.76
C GLU A 448 43.46 5.31 44.06
N VAL A 449 42.55 4.37 43.80
CA VAL A 449 41.23 4.67 43.21
C VAL A 449 40.13 4.29 44.20
N ASP A 450 39.48 5.31 44.77
CA ASP A 450 38.32 5.15 45.64
C ASP A 450 37.04 5.00 44.84
N ILE A 451 36.16 4.08 45.25
CA ILE A 451 34.89 3.82 44.54
C ILE A 451 33.70 4.21 45.42
N GLU A 452 33.00 5.28 45.06
CA GLU A 452 31.76 5.74 45.71
C GLU A 452 30.52 5.37 44.86
N LEU A 453 29.91 4.21 45.16
CA LEU A 453 28.70 3.76 44.45
C LEU A 453 27.54 3.62 45.41
N PRO A 454 26.35 4.25 45.12
CA PRO A 454 25.17 4.10 45.96
C PRO A 454 24.67 2.65 45.98
N ALA A 455 23.95 2.26 47.06
CA ALA A 455 23.45 0.89 47.21
C ALA A 455 22.60 0.45 46.03
N GLU A 456 21.75 1.35 45.52
CA GLU A 456 20.89 1.14 44.35
C GLU A 456 21.34 2.07 43.21
N LEU A 457 21.85 1.48 42.13
CA LEU A 457 22.18 2.18 40.89
C LEU A 457 21.31 1.54 39.78
N PRO A 458 20.46 2.30 39.11
CA PRO A 458 19.59 1.77 38.08
C PRO A 458 20.37 1.25 36.87
N ALA A 459 19.76 0.30 36.13
CA ALA A 459 20.34 -0.21 34.92
C ALA A 459 20.24 0.80 33.78
N VAL A 460 21.22 0.80 32.87
CA VAL A 460 21.22 1.58 31.63
C VAL A 460 21.08 0.64 30.43
N LEU A 461 20.49 1.11 29.34
CA LEU A 461 20.41 0.36 28.09
C LEU A 461 21.74 0.55 27.33
N ALA A 462 22.59 -0.46 27.35
CA ALA A 462 23.93 -0.36 26.79
C ALA A 462 24.43 -1.70 26.25
N ASP A 463 25.47 -1.66 25.43
CA ASP A 463 26.33 -2.81 25.18
C ASP A 463 27.37 -2.88 26.29
N SER A 464 27.35 -3.96 27.08
CA SER A 464 28.20 -4.15 28.25
C SER A 464 29.70 -4.12 27.94
N SER A 465 30.11 -4.66 26.79
CA SER A 465 31.51 -4.71 26.36
C SER A 465 32.01 -3.33 25.92
N GLN A 466 31.21 -2.60 25.15
CA GLN A 466 31.53 -1.25 24.71
C GLN A 466 31.56 -0.26 25.89
N LEU A 467 30.62 -0.38 26.82
CA LEU A 467 30.58 0.47 28.00
C LEU A 467 31.77 0.20 28.94
N LEU A 468 32.15 -1.09 29.14
CA LEU A 468 33.33 -1.46 29.89
C LEU A 468 34.61 -0.89 29.25
N GLN A 469 34.72 -0.96 27.93
CA GLN A 469 35.83 -0.41 27.16
C GLN A 469 35.95 1.11 27.40
N VAL A 470 34.83 1.86 27.33
CA VAL A 470 34.81 3.30 27.62
C VAL A 470 35.30 3.58 29.04
N CYS A 471 34.80 2.85 30.04
CA CYS A 471 35.16 3.07 31.43
C CYS A 471 36.66 2.78 31.69
N VAL A 472 37.21 1.69 31.15
CA VAL A 472 38.64 1.35 31.27
C VAL A 472 39.51 2.40 30.58
N GLN A 473 39.14 2.82 29.36
CA GLN A 473 39.92 3.80 28.62
C GLN A 473 39.96 5.16 29.32
N ILE A 474 38.80 5.62 29.83
CA ILE A 474 38.69 6.89 30.55
C ILE A 474 39.45 6.83 31.87
N LEU A 475 39.37 5.72 32.62
CA LEU A 475 40.07 5.53 33.86
C LEU A 475 41.60 5.51 33.65
N ASN A 476 42.10 4.78 32.66
CA ASN A 476 43.52 4.79 32.33
C ASN A 476 44.04 6.17 31.90
N ASN A 477 43.27 6.91 31.09
CA ASN A 477 43.60 8.28 30.70
C ASN A 477 43.66 9.21 31.93
N ALA A 478 42.72 9.07 32.85
CA ALA A 478 42.69 9.85 34.08
C ALA A 478 43.87 9.52 35.04
N LEU A 479 44.25 8.22 35.14
CA LEU A 479 45.41 7.80 35.93
C LEU A 479 46.73 8.41 35.41
N HIS A 480 46.90 8.42 34.08
CA HIS A 480 48.08 9.06 33.47
C HIS A 480 48.07 10.58 33.66
N ALA A 481 46.92 11.21 33.56
CA ALA A 481 46.79 12.66 33.82
C ALA A 481 47.10 12.96 35.31
N ALA A 482 46.53 12.20 36.24
CA ALA A 482 46.76 12.37 37.68
C ALA A 482 48.25 12.22 38.06
N ASP A 483 48.96 11.27 37.44
CA ASP A 483 50.43 11.13 37.67
C ASP A 483 51.20 12.38 37.20
N GLN A 484 50.83 12.96 36.04
CA GLN A 484 51.45 14.19 35.54
C GLN A 484 51.23 15.40 36.44
N PHE A 485 50.08 15.46 37.15
CA PHE A 485 49.77 16.53 38.10
C PHE A 485 50.18 16.21 39.54
N GLY A 486 50.84 15.08 39.79
CA GLY A 486 51.27 14.67 41.12
C GLY A 486 50.15 14.17 42.05
N CYS A 487 48.98 13.94 41.53
CA CYS A 487 47.83 13.46 42.27
C CYS A 487 48.01 11.99 42.66
N ARG A 488 47.74 11.61 43.91
CA ARG A 488 47.93 10.22 44.40
C ARG A 488 46.63 9.49 44.69
N ARG A 489 45.51 10.17 44.58
CA ARG A 489 44.18 9.57 44.83
C ARG A 489 43.14 10.11 43.87
N LEU A 490 42.45 9.20 43.16
CA LEU A 490 41.29 9.49 42.31
C LEU A 490 40.02 8.90 42.91
N THR A 491 38.91 9.55 42.75
CA THR A 491 37.60 9.07 43.19
C THR A 491 36.70 8.82 41.98
N LEU A 492 36.15 7.59 41.88
CA LEU A 492 35.14 7.19 40.91
C LEU A 492 33.79 7.15 41.62
N ALA A 493 32.94 8.16 41.37
CA ALA A 493 31.61 8.26 41.95
C ALA A 493 30.54 8.03 40.90
N ALA A 494 29.46 7.33 41.25
CA ALA A 494 28.27 7.26 40.38
C ALA A 494 27.03 7.72 41.15
N ARG A 495 26.15 8.37 40.45
CA ARG A 495 24.88 8.93 40.97
C ARG A 495 23.79 8.77 39.92
N HIS A 496 22.54 8.95 40.32
CA HIS A 496 21.44 9.06 39.39
C HIS A 496 20.47 10.15 39.82
N LYS A 497 19.98 10.95 38.86
CA LYS A 497 19.01 12.00 39.08
C LYS A 497 18.22 12.23 37.79
N GLU A 498 16.91 12.42 37.90
CA GLU A 498 16.03 12.82 36.78
C GLU A 498 16.13 11.93 35.51
N GLY A 499 16.30 10.62 35.68
CA GLY A 499 16.38 9.71 34.55
C GLY A 499 17.77 9.56 33.90
N ILE A 500 18.80 10.16 34.51
CA ILE A 500 20.18 10.11 34.04
C ILE A 500 21.08 9.51 35.12
N ALA A 501 21.91 8.55 34.74
CA ALA A 501 23.04 8.06 35.55
C ALA A 501 24.26 8.88 35.19
N THR A 502 24.92 9.45 36.20
CA THR A 502 26.16 10.22 36.09
C THR A 502 27.30 9.46 36.73
N ILE A 503 28.38 9.30 36.00
CA ILE A 503 29.64 8.74 36.48
C ILE A 503 30.70 9.84 36.48
N ASP A 504 31.16 10.23 37.65
CA ASP A 504 32.17 11.25 37.83
C ASP A 504 33.50 10.58 38.25
N LEU A 505 34.55 10.91 37.54
CA LEU A 505 35.94 10.55 37.91
C LEU A 505 36.70 11.83 38.18
N PHE A 506 37.19 12.01 39.40
CA PHE A 506 37.81 13.23 39.84
C PHE A 506 38.95 13.02 40.83
N ASP A 507 39.82 14.01 40.96
CA ASP A 507 40.84 14.10 41.97
C ASP A 507 40.24 14.24 43.38
N ALA A 508 40.73 13.51 44.37
CA ALA A 508 40.16 13.46 45.71
C ALA A 508 40.09 14.83 46.40
N ASP A 509 41.00 15.75 46.03
CA ASP A 509 41.05 17.10 46.59
C ASP A 509 40.06 18.06 45.90
N HIS A 510 39.47 17.71 44.75
CA HIS A 510 38.60 18.55 43.91
C HIS A 510 37.28 17.84 43.59
N ARG A 511 36.42 17.71 44.58
CA ARG A 511 35.11 17.08 44.41
C ARG A 511 34.20 17.97 43.56
N PRO A 512 33.67 17.46 42.40
CA PRO A 512 32.82 18.28 41.52
C PRO A 512 31.47 18.61 42.17
N ASP A 513 31.00 19.84 41.95
CA ASP A 513 29.58 20.18 42.21
C ASP A 513 28.68 19.32 41.32
N PRO A 514 27.67 18.62 41.87
CA PRO A 514 26.76 17.83 41.09
C PRO A 514 25.97 18.60 40.03
N SER A 515 25.82 19.92 40.24
CA SER A 515 25.11 20.83 39.33
C SER A 515 26.05 21.57 38.37
N ALA A 516 27.37 21.43 38.51
CA ALA A 516 28.33 22.11 37.64
C ALA A 516 28.20 21.61 36.18
N ILE A 517 28.05 22.56 35.24
CA ILE A 517 28.08 22.30 33.80
C ILE A 517 29.56 22.19 33.39
N LEU A 518 30.00 21.00 33.07
CA LEU A 518 31.32 20.77 32.52
C LEU A 518 31.35 21.04 31.01
N THR A 519 32.48 21.47 30.50
CA THR A 519 32.66 21.74 29.07
C THR A 519 32.51 20.45 28.29
N PRO A 520 31.65 20.37 27.27
CA PRO A 520 31.60 19.20 26.37
C PRO A 520 32.95 19.06 25.66
N MET A 521 33.37 17.83 25.42
CA MET A 521 34.55 17.58 24.63
C MET A 521 34.34 18.04 23.20
N ALA A 522 35.10 19.06 22.77
CA ALA A 522 35.00 19.59 21.40
C ALA A 522 35.80 18.70 20.44
N GLU A 523 35.25 18.47 19.24
CA GLU A 523 35.85 17.63 18.19
C GLU A 523 37.21 18.15 17.67
N ASN A 524 37.63 19.39 17.99
CA ASN A 524 38.75 20.07 17.36
C ASN A 524 39.68 20.80 18.38
N ASN A 525 40.04 20.24 19.52
CA ASN A 525 41.04 20.86 20.35
C ASN A 525 42.45 20.40 19.99
N THR A 526 43.18 21.18 19.20
CA THR A 526 44.59 21.03 18.82
C THR A 526 45.57 21.47 19.92
N SER A 527 45.14 21.66 21.15
CA SER A 527 46.04 21.96 22.28
C SER A 527 46.69 20.70 22.83
N PRO A 528 47.98 20.73 23.21
CA PRO A 528 48.69 19.61 23.83
C PRO A 528 48.19 19.43 25.27
N GLN A 529 47.03 18.82 25.45
CA GLN A 529 46.49 18.48 26.76
C GLN A 529 46.65 16.97 26.98
N PRO A 530 46.96 16.52 28.20
CA PRO A 530 47.26 15.10 28.49
C PRO A 530 46.10 14.13 28.23
N LEU A 531 44.87 14.65 28.04
CA LEU A 531 43.67 13.85 27.69
C LEU A 531 43.40 13.76 26.19
N SER A 532 44.14 14.50 25.33
CA SER A 532 43.91 14.48 23.87
C SER A 532 44.62 13.30 23.21
N GLY A 533 43.98 12.13 23.18
CA GLY A 533 44.45 10.96 22.45
C GLY A 533 43.32 10.34 21.57
N MET A 534 43.70 9.57 20.54
CA MET A 534 42.77 8.85 19.67
C MET A 534 41.72 8.01 20.42
N GLY A 535 41.98 7.63 21.67
CA GLY A 535 41.07 6.85 22.50
C GLY A 535 39.82 7.59 22.99
N LEU A 536 39.90 8.91 23.22
CA LEU A 536 38.75 9.67 23.75
C LEU A 536 37.67 9.98 22.68
N ASN A 537 38.08 10.16 21.44
CA ASN A 537 37.11 10.32 20.33
C ASN A 537 36.32 9.02 20.09
N ALA A 538 36.98 7.85 20.26
CA ALA A 538 36.30 6.56 20.20
C ALA A 538 35.30 6.40 21.36
N CYS A 539 35.68 6.80 22.58
CA CYS A 539 34.77 6.79 23.73
C CYS A 539 33.56 7.69 23.54
N GLN A 540 33.73 8.87 22.94
CA GLN A 540 32.65 9.77 22.62
C GLN A 540 31.68 9.17 21.58
N GLY A 541 32.18 8.52 20.51
CA GLY A 541 31.37 7.84 19.51
C GLY A 541 30.56 6.68 20.12
N ILE A 542 31.18 5.87 21.00
CA ILE A 542 30.45 4.81 21.71
C ILE A 542 29.36 5.42 22.61
N LEU A 543 29.68 6.43 23.41
CA LEU A 543 28.69 7.07 24.29
C LEU A 543 27.53 7.70 23.53
N GLN A 544 27.76 8.31 22.36
CA GLN A 544 26.70 8.83 21.50
C GLN A 544 25.75 7.72 21.01
N GLN A 545 26.28 6.54 20.64
CA GLN A 545 25.44 5.39 20.29
C GLN A 545 24.56 4.93 21.47
N HIS A 546 25.05 5.10 22.70
CA HIS A 546 24.33 4.83 23.95
C HIS A 546 23.49 6.01 24.43
N ARG A 547 23.29 7.04 23.61
CA ARG A 547 22.61 8.31 23.95
C ARG A 547 23.20 8.99 25.18
N GLY A 548 24.48 8.73 25.47
CA GLY A 548 25.24 9.31 26.54
C GLY A 548 26.01 10.53 26.11
N LYS A 549 26.61 11.21 27.10
CA LYS A 549 27.43 12.40 26.91
C LYS A 549 28.73 12.27 27.73
N LEU A 550 29.82 12.77 27.16
CA LEU A 550 31.10 12.87 27.84
C LEU A 550 31.47 14.34 27.98
N SER A 551 31.80 14.76 29.19
CA SER A 551 32.28 16.11 29.50
C SER A 551 33.45 16.04 30.49
N TRP A 552 34.28 17.06 30.50
CA TRP A 552 35.47 17.08 31.33
C TRP A 552 35.90 18.52 31.66
N GLN A 553 36.66 18.66 32.77
CA GLN A 553 37.25 19.91 33.19
C GLN A 553 38.64 19.59 33.78
N GLN A 554 39.61 20.41 33.45
CA GLN A 554 40.98 20.27 33.94
C GLN A 554 41.61 21.64 34.17
N GLY A 555 42.21 21.89 35.32
CA GLY A 555 42.87 23.15 35.65
C GLY A 555 43.71 22.99 36.92
N GLN A 556 44.66 23.91 37.16
CA GLN A 556 45.49 23.92 38.38
C GLN A 556 44.68 24.15 39.66
N GLU A 557 43.62 24.91 39.58
CA GLU A 557 42.73 25.21 40.73
C GLU A 557 41.50 24.29 40.79
N THR A 558 41.14 23.62 39.67
CA THR A 558 39.91 22.81 39.55
C THR A 558 40.17 21.31 39.54
N GLY A 559 41.48 20.90 39.52
CA GLY A 559 41.85 19.50 39.41
C GLY A 559 41.36 18.84 38.08
N LEU A 560 41.33 17.50 38.08
CA LEU A 560 40.78 16.70 36.98
C LEU A 560 39.38 16.24 37.32
N ILE A 561 38.43 16.55 36.48
CA ILE A 561 37.05 16.05 36.57
C ILE A 561 36.62 15.55 35.20
N ILE A 562 36.18 14.28 35.13
CA ILE A 562 35.60 13.67 33.92
C ILE A 562 34.21 13.16 34.26
N ARG A 563 33.20 13.50 33.48
CA ARG A 563 31.78 13.13 33.66
C ARG A 563 31.24 12.39 32.47
N ILE A 564 30.64 11.21 32.73
CA ILE A 564 29.88 10.42 31.78
C ILE A 564 28.42 10.45 32.21
N GLU A 565 27.51 10.83 31.30
CA GLU A 565 26.06 10.84 31.50
C GLU A 565 25.44 9.77 30.61
N LEU A 566 24.55 8.92 31.18
CA LEU A 566 23.85 7.84 30.48
C LEU A 566 22.36 7.85 30.87
N PRO A 567 21.42 7.68 29.91
CA PRO A 567 20.01 7.54 30.23
C PRO A 567 19.74 6.23 30.97
N ILE A 568 18.99 6.28 32.07
CA ILE A 568 18.57 5.10 32.81
C ILE A 568 17.31 4.49 32.20
N ILE A 569 17.14 3.18 32.39
CA ILE A 569 15.88 2.51 32.03
C ILE A 569 14.84 2.87 33.11
N PRO A 570 13.66 3.43 32.74
CA PRO A 570 12.59 3.69 33.71
C PRO A 570 12.20 2.38 34.40
N THR A 571 12.45 2.26 35.68
CA THR A 571 11.90 1.15 36.50
C THR A 571 10.41 1.39 36.66
N ALA A 572 9.55 0.50 36.11
CA ALA A 572 8.13 0.49 36.42
C ALA A 572 7.96 0.33 37.96
N PRO A 573 7.15 1.13 38.63
CA PRO A 573 6.95 1.02 40.07
C PRO A 573 6.26 -0.32 40.38
N GLY A 574 6.95 -1.23 41.08
CA GLY A 574 6.34 -2.39 41.73
C GLY A 574 6.74 -3.78 41.24
N ARG A 575 8.03 -4.09 41.12
CA ARG A 575 8.50 -5.47 41.24
C ARG A 575 9.87 -5.51 41.91
N SER A 576 9.85 -5.94 43.18
CA SER A 576 11.07 -6.36 43.90
C SER A 576 11.72 -7.57 43.20
N PRO A 577 13.01 -7.66 42.99
CA PRO A 577 13.64 -8.83 42.40
C PRO A 577 13.68 -9.95 43.44
N ALA A 578 12.73 -10.89 43.36
CA ALA A 578 12.83 -12.17 44.06
C ALA A 578 13.75 -13.09 43.26
N ALA A 579 14.75 -13.56 43.97
CA ALA A 579 15.60 -14.73 43.77
C ALA A 579 15.33 -15.69 42.59
N GLY A 580 16.42 -15.98 41.84
CA GLY A 580 16.65 -17.32 41.31
C GLY A 580 15.93 -17.69 40.04
N ILE A 581 16.55 -17.39 38.88
CA ILE A 581 16.28 -18.14 37.63
C ILE A 581 17.53 -19.00 37.37
N PRO A 582 17.40 -20.35 37.32
CA PRO A 582 18.53 -21.22 36.98
C PRO A 582 18.80 -21.11 35.46
N VAL A 583 20.07 -20.85 35.12
CA VAL A 583 20.58 -20.87 33.75
C VAL A 583 20.66 -22.33 33.30
N THR A 584 19.72 -22.79 32.50
CA THR A 584 19.84 -24.05 31.76
C THR A 584 20.49 -23.77 30.41
N TRP A 585 21.71 -24.23 30.23
CA TRP A 585 22.39 -24.29 28.95
C TRP A 585 21.77 -25.40 28.10
N GLN A 586 20.99 -25.07 27.08
CA GLN A 586 20.63 -26.00 26.02
C GLN A 586 21.64 -25.85 24.87
N THR A 587 22.55 -26.82 24.81
CA THR A 587 23.35 -27.10 23.61
C THR A 587 22.43 -27.71 22.55
N GLN A 588 22.18 -27.02 21.45
CA GLN A 588 21.67 -27.65 20.23
C GLN A 588 22.85 -28.01 19.32
N PRO A 589 22.90 -29.24 18.78
CA PRO A 589 23.93 -29.63 17.83
C PRO A 589 23.60 -29.11 16.42
N PHE A 590 24.63 -28.63 15.76
CA PHE A 590 24.61 -28.34 14.32
C PHE A 590 24.37 -29.62 13.51
N VAL A 591 23.39 -29.58 12.57
CA VAL A 591 23.34 -30.35 11.34
C VAL A 591 23.15 -29.38 10.19
#